data_765ce7852874cfd7fb06c1cb9bdccca1
#
_entry.id   765ce7852874cfd7fb06c1cb9bdccca1
#
_cell.length_a   1.000
_cell.length_b   1.000
_cell.length_c   1.000
_cell.angle_alpha   90.00
_cell.angle_beta   90.00
_cell.angle_gamma   90.00
#
_symmetry.space_group_name_H-M   'P 1'
#
loop_
_entity.id
_entity.type
_entity.pdbx_description
1 polymer ?
#
loop_
_entity_poly.entity_id
_entity_poly.type
_entity_poly.pdbx_seq_one_letter_code
_entity_poly.pdbx_strand_id
1 'polypeptide(L)'
;MILYFLKKHFNDKEHLIVPRNPLELQEDPKELEKLFSETDFKSDYRILNREIRQLGYNIPPLVNAYMGLSPTMKLFGTAINNGFGDVEETGILISVDEILEDKRVRHIDSFIKEHRESLEITSGVNNIIYKEDNNKS
;
A
#
# COMPACT_ATOMS: atom_id res chain seq x y z
N MET A 1 4.55 14.22 11.17
CA MET A 1 3.11 14.45 10.83
C MET A 1 2.50 13.34 9.98
N ILE A 2 2.94 13.06 8.75
CA ILE A 2 2.37 11.97 7.90
C ILE A 2 2.45 10.61 8.58
N LEU A 3 3.60 10.24 9.12
CA LEU A 3 3.78 8.95 9.80
C LEU A 3 2.89 8.79 11.03
N TYR A 4 2.68 9.87 11.79
CA TYR A 4 1.74 9.87 12.90
C TYR A 4 0.31 9.60 12.44
N PHE A 5 -0.14 10.31 11.40
CA PHE A 5 -1.45 10.12 10.80
C PHE A 5 -1.66 8.68 10.31
N LEU A 6 -0.68 8.15 9.57
CA LEU A 6 -0.73 6.76 9.08
C LEU A 6 -0.78 5.76 10.25
N LYS A 7 0.03 5.98 11.28
CA LYS A 7 0.02 5.13 12.48
C LYS A 7 -1.32 5.20 13.20
N LYS A 8 -1.93 6.37 13.32
CA LYS A 8 -3.23 6.53 13.97
C LYS A 8 -4.34 5.74 13.26
N HIS A 9 -4.40 5.78 11.93
CA HIS A 9 -5.51 5.24 11.17
C HIS A 9 -5.29 3.81 10.64
N PHE A 10 -4.04 3.39 10.46
CA PHE A 10 -3.68 2.13 9.80
C PHE A 10 -2.76 1.23 10.63
N ASN A 11 -2.51 1.54 11.89
CA ASN A 11 -1.60 0.75 12.71
C ASN A 11 -1.99 -0.73 12.75
N ASP A 12 -1.00 -1.60 12.54
CA ASP A 12 -1.15 -3.04 12.72
C ASP A 12 -1.32 -3.39 14.21
N LYS A 13 -2.56 -3.64 14.61
CA LYS A 13 -2.91 -4.00 15.99
C LYS A 13 -2.49 -5.43 16.35
N GLU A 14 -2.23 -6.27 15.36
CA GLU A 14 -1.83 -7.67 15.52
C GLU A 14 -0.33 -7.84 15.69
N HIS A 15 0.44 -6.76 15.48
CA HIS A 15 1.91 -6.77 15.55
C HIS A 15 2.56 -7.87 14.70
N LEU A 16 2.05 -8.08 13.49
CA LEU A 16 2.54 -9.10 12.57
C LEU A 16 4.00 -8.89 12.21
N ILE A 17 4.40 -7.63 12.06
CA ILE A 17 5.79 -7.23 11.78
C ILE A 17 6.14 -6.05 12.66
N VAL A 18 7.30 -6.13 13.31
CA VAL A 18 7.84 -5.05 14.14
C VAL A 18 9.19 -4.60 13.57
N PRO A 19 9.40 -3.31 13.34
CA PRO A 19 10.67 -2.81 12.84
C PRO A 19 11.81 -3.07 13.86
N ARG A 20 12.93 -3.58 13.37
CA ARG A 20 14.10 -3.85 14.21
C ARG A 20 14.79 -2.57 14.69
N ASN A 21 14.83 -1.55 13.83
CA ASN A 21 15.41 -0.25 14.11
C ASN A 21 14.35 0.83 13.83
N PRO A 22 13.40 1.04 14.76
CA PRO A 22 12.27 1.94 14.54
C PRO A 22 12.74 3.39 14.45
N LEU A 23 12.13 4.14 13.51
CA LEU A 23 12.30 5.57 13.41
C LEU A 23 11.56 6.26 14.58
N GLU A 24 12.29 7.06 15.35
CA GLU A 24 11.70 7.92 16.36
C GLU A 24 11.19 9.22 15.71
N LEU A 25 9.93 9.55 15.96
CA LEU A 25 9.35 10.82 15.49
C LEU A 25 9.95 11.98 16.29
N GLN A 26 10.44 13.00 15.60
CA GLN A 26 11.00 14.20 16.23
C GLN A 26 9.91 15.19 16.70
N GLU A 27 8.70 15.05 16.16
CA GLU A 27 7.57 15.91 16.50
C GLU A 27 6.97 15.50 17.87
N ASP A 28 6.51 16.48 18.65
CA ASP A 28 5.87 16.21 19.95
C ASP A 28 4.57 15.41 19.74
N PRO A 29 4.48 14.18 20.26
CA PRO A 29 3.28 13.37 20.13
C PRO A 29 2.01 14.04 20.68
N LYS A 30 2.13 14.87 21.72
CA LYS A 30 0.98 15.57 22.32
C LYS A 30 0.44 16.66 21.41
N GLU A 31 1.30 17.34 20.67
CA GLU A 31 0.87 18.33 19.68
C GLU A 31 0.17 17.66 18.51
N LEU A 32 0.71 16.54 18.01
CA LEU A 32 0.09 15.77 16.96
C LEU A 32 -1.26 15.16 17.38
N GLU A 33 -1.36 14.69 18.63
CA GLU A 33 -2.62 14.19 19.20
C GLU A 33 -3.70 15.27 19.25
N LYS A 34 -3.35 16.49 19.64
CA LYS A 34 -4.27 17.62 19.64
C LYS A 34 -4.67 18.03 18.23
N LEU A 35 -3.71 18.00 17.30
CA LEU A 35 -3.95 18.36 15.90
C LEU A 35 -4.91 17.38 15.23
N PHE A 36 -4.70 16.09 15.45
CA PHE A 36 -5.54 15.00 14.93
C PHE A 36 -6.50 14.48 15.99
N SER A 37 -7.28 15.37 16.58
CA SER A 37 -8.23 15.04 17.65
C SER A 37 -9.52 14.41 17.15
N GLU A 38 -9.79 14.48 15.86
CA GLU A 38 -10.98 13.88 15.26
C GLU A 38 -10.89 12.35 15.28
N THR A 39 -12.03 11.69 15.30
CA THR A 39 -12.09 10.21 15.26
C THR A 39 -12.23 9.66 13.85
N ASP A 40 -12.56 10.53 12.90
CA ASP A 40 -12.88 10.21 11.53
C ASP A 40 -11.67 10.47 10.60
N PHE A 41 -11.36 9.47 9.77
CA PHE A 41 -10.28 9.52 8.79
C PHE A 41 -10.37 10.73 7.87
N LYS A 42 -11.57 11.05 7.37
CA LYS A 42 -11.75 12.16 6.40
C LYS A 42 -11.43 13.50 7.02
N SER A 43 -11.83 13.71 8.26
CA SER A 43 -11.59 14.96 8.99
C SER A 43 -10.11 15.13 9.29
N ASP A 44 -9.47 14.11 9.81
CA ASP A 44 -8.02 14.11 10.06
C ASP A 44 -7.22 14.25 8.74
N TYR A 45 -7.68 13.64 7.65
CA TYR A 45 -7.02 13.78 6.35
C TYR A 45 -7.09 15.22 5.81
N ARG A 46 -8.20 15.92 6.01
CA ARG A 46 -8.31 17.35 5.65
C ARG A 46 -7.33 18.20 6.45
N ILE A 47 -7.20 17.91 7.75
CA ILE A 47 -6.23 18.58 8.63
C ILE A 47 -4.81 18.31 8.11
N LEU A 48 -4.45 17.04 7.90
CA LEU A 48 -3.15 16.66 7.37
C LEU A 48 -2.80 17.40 6.08
N ASN A 49 -3.71 17.41 5.11
CA ASN A 49 -3.51 18.05 3.82
C ASN A 49 -3.32 19.56 3.94
N ARG A 50 -4.09 20.20 4.84
CA ARG A 50 -3.95 21.64 5.13
C ARG A 50 -2.58 21.96 5.72
N GLU A 51 -2.18 21.24 6.77
CA GLU A 51 -0.92 21.48 7.48
C GLU A 51 0.31 21.25 6.58
N ILE A 52 0.30 20.19 5.78
CA ILE A 52 1.39 19.88 4.85
C ILE A 52 1.49 20.95 3.77
N ARG A 53 0.37 21.46 3.24
CA ARG A 53 0.37 22.54 2.28
C ARG A 53 0.87 23.86 2.85
N GLN A 54 0.57 24.15 4.11
CA GLN A 54 1.10 25.33 4.80
C GLN A 54 2.63 25.28 4.94
N LEU A 55 3.20 24.09 5.05
CA LEU A 55 4.65 23.87 5.03
C LEU A 55 5.26 23.92 3.61
N GLY A 56 4.45 24.16 2.59
CA GLY A 56 4.91 24.20 1.19
C GLY A 56 5.07 22.84 0.52
N TYR A 57 4.53 21.77 1.11
CA TYR A 57 4.61 20.41 0.58
C TYR A 57 3.25 19.85 0.19
N ASN A 58 3.28 18.70 -0.46
CA ASN A 58 2.09 17.87 -0.74
C ASN A 58 2.29 16.49 -0.14
N ILE A 59 1.18 15.83 0.19
CA ILE A 59 1.22 14.41 0.55
C ILE A 59 1.76 13.65 -0.67
N PRO A 60 2.80 12.81 -0.52
CA PRO A 60 3.34 12.05 -1.65
C PRO A 60 2.25 11.27 -2.38
N PRO A 61 2.22 11.31 -3.73
CA PRO A 61 1.17 10.63 -4.51
C PRO A 61 1.04 9.13 -4.20
N LEU A 62 2.17 8.47 -3.93
CA LEU A 62 2.19 7.05 -3.58
C LEU A 62 1.49 6.76 -2.25
N VAL A 63 1.68 7.62 -1.25
CA VAL A 63 1.00 7.53 0.06
C VAL A 63 -0.51 7.67 -0.12
N ASN A 64 -0.95 8.66 -0.92
CA ASN A 64 -2.36 8.84 -1.24
C ASN A 64 -2.94 7.63 -1.98
N ALA A 65 -2.19 7.07 -2.93
CA ALA A 65 -2.62 5.89 -3.66
C ALA A 65 -2.84 4.69 -2.73
N TYR A 66 -1.91 4.41 -1.82
CA TYR A 66 -2.04 3.32 -0.87
C TYR A 66 -3.21 3.51 0.11
N MET A 67 -3.38 4.70 0.67
CA MET A 67 -4.52 5.01 1.55
C MET A 67 -5.86 4.87 0.83
N GLY A 68 -5.90 5.12 -0.47
CA GLY A 68 -7.10 5.00 -1.29
C GLY A 68 -7.40 3.59 -1.79
N LEU A 69 -6.50 2.61 -1.61
CA LEU A 69 -6.70 1.23 -2.09
C LEU A 69 -7.60 0.42 -1.17
N SER A 70 -7.35 0.46 0.12
CA SER A 70 -8.07 -0.36 1.09
C SER A 70 -8.22 0.35 2.42
N PRO A 71 -9.44 0.33 3.02
CA PRO A 71 -9.66 0.85 4.37
C PRO A 71 -9.02 -0.02 5.46
N THR A 72 -8.65 -1.25 5.13
CA THR A 72 -8.04 -2.23 6.05
C THR A 72 -6.53 -2.39 5.85
N MET A 73 -5.90 -1.47 5.11
CA MET A 73 -4.45 -1.41 5.01
C MET A 73 -3.81 -1.45 6.40
N LYS A 74 -2.76 -2.24 6.58
CA LYS A 74 -1.99 -2.31 7.82
C LYS A 74 -0.65 -1.62 7.65
N LEU A 75 -0.30 -0.77 8.60
CA LEU A 75 1.00 -0.12 8.69
C LEU A 75 1.82 -0.81 9.79
N PHE A 76 3.00 -1.30 9.44
CA PHE A 76 3.89 -1.99 10.39
C PHE A 76 4.86 -1.07 11.12
N GLY A 77 4.94 0.18 10.72
CA GLY A 77 5.88 1.17 11.23
C GLY A 77 6.96 1.50 10.22
N THR A 78 7.84 2.40 10.62
CA THR A 78 8.96 2.88 9.81
C THR A 78 10.27 2.49 10.50
N ALA A 79 11.21 1.97 9.72
CA ALA A 79 12.55 1.61 10.17
C ALA A 79 13.60 2.41 9.43
N ILE A 80 14.77 2.55 10.03
CA ILE A 80 15.96 3.08 9.38
C ILE A 80 16.78 1.89 8.87
N ASN A 81 17.05 1.85 7.56
CA ASN A 81 17.87 0.84 6.92
C ASN A 81 19.33 1.33 6.81
N ASN A 82 20.12 1.03 7.81
CA ASN A 82 21.54 1.42 7.85
C ASN A 82 22.39 0.70 6.79
N GLY A 83 21.95 -0.45 6.32
CA GLY A 83 22.61 -1.20 5.24
C GLY A 83 22.40 -0.61 3.85
N PHE A 84 21.50 0.33 3.71
CA PHE A 84 21.14 0.97 2.43
C PHE A 84 21.05 2.49 2.56
N GLY A 85 22.12 3.12 3.07
CA GLY A 85 22.25 4.58 3.10
C GLY A 85 21.33 5.30 4.08
N ASP A 86 20.98 4.66 5.20
CA ASP A 86 20.12 5.22 6.26
C ASP A 86 18.74 5.69 5.76
N VAL A 87 18.20 5.04 4.73
CA VAL A 87 16.88 5.36 4.23
C VAL A 87 15.78 4.93 5.20
N GLU A 88 14.71 5.72 5.25
CA GLU A 88 13.52 5.41 6.02
C GLU A 88 12.58 4.54 5.20
N GLU A 89 12.27 3.35 5.71
CA GLU A 89 11.42 2.36 5.06
C GLU A 89 10.15 2.13 5.89
N THR A 90 8.99 2.33 5.27
CA THR A 90 7.70 2.09 5.91
C THR A 90 7.06 0.84 5.33
N GLY A 91 6.82 -0.16 6.19
CA GLY A 91 6.14 -1.39 5.80
C GLY A 91 4.63 -1.25 5.82
N ILE A 92 3.97 -1.69 4.75
CA ILE A 92 2.50 -1.76 4.65
C ILE A 92 2.06 -3.12 4.15
N LEU A 93 0.85 -3.52 4.51
CA LEU A 93 0.16 -4.69 3.98
C LEU A 93 -1.22 -4.30 3.47
N ILE A 94 -1.53 -4.71 2.25
CA ILE A 94 -2.86 -4.57 1.66
C ILE A 94 -3.32 -5.94 1.20
N SER A 95 -4.44 -6.42 1.75
CA SER A 95 -5.09 -7.65 1.28
C SER A 95 -5.82 -7.37 -0.04
N VAL A 96 -5.57 -8.19 -1.05
CA VAL A 96 -6.20 -8.03 -2.39
C VAL A 96 -7.72 -8.15 -2.31
N ASP A 97 -8.23 -9.02 -1.45
CA ASP A 97 -9.67 -9.23 -1.28
C ASP A 97 -10.38 -8.06 -0.58
N GLU A 98 -9.61 -7.21 0.10
CA GLU A 98 -10.13 -6.05 0.85
C GLU A 98 -9.88 -4.73 0.11
N ILE A 99 -9.34 -4.77 -1.10
CA ILE A 99 -9.21 -3.59 -1.96
C ILE A 99 -10.61 -3.14 -2.38
N LEU A 100 -10.84 -1.83 -2.33
CA LEU A 100 -12.08 -1.22 -2.79
C LEU A 100 -12.42 -1.68 -4.22
N GLU A 101 -13.66 -2.08 -4.46
CA GLU A 101 -14.08 -2.73 -5.70
C GLU A 101 -13.75 -1.91 -6.95
N ASP A 102 -13.98 -0.60 -6.92
CA ASP A 102 -13.64 0.31 -8.03
C ASP A 102 -12.14 0.31 -8.35
N LYS A 103 -11.30 0.19 -7.34
CA LYS A 103 -9.84 0.11 -7.48
C LYS A 103 -9.39 -1.27 -7.93
N ARG A 104 -10.02 -2.30 -7.41
CA ARG A 104 -9.75 -3.68 -7.78
C ARG A 104 -10.05 -3.94 -9.26
N VAL A 105 -11.23 -3.55 -9.72
CA VAL A 105 -11.63 -3.66 -11.14
C VAL A 105 -10.64 -2.92 -12.03
N ARG A 106 -10.27 -1.70 -11.65
CA ARG A 106 -9.38 -0.86 -12.45
C ARG A 106 -7.93 -1.35 -12.55
N HIS A 107 -7.37 -1.88 -11.46
CA HIS A 107 -5.92 -2.13 -11.36
C HIS A 107 -5.55 -3.61 -11.31
N ILE A 108 -6.44 -4.49 -10.87
CA ILE A 108 -6.15 -5.90 -10.64
C ILE A 108 -6.93 -6.79 -11.61
N ASP A 109 -8.24 -6.67 -11.65
CA ASP A 109 -9.07 -7.58 -12.45
C ASP A 109 -8.80 -7.43 -13.94
N SER A 110 -8.57 -6.21 -14.43
CA SER A 110 -8.16 -5.98 -15.82
C SER A 110 -6.80 -6.59 -16.13
N PHE A 111 -5.83 -6.46 -15.22
CA PHE A 111 -4.51 -7.07 -15.36
C PHE A 111 -4.60 -8.60 -15.37
N ILE A 112 -5.36 -9.20 -14.45
CA ILE A 112 -5.55 -10.66 -14.39
C ILE A 112 -6.23 -11.17 -15.66
N LYS A 113 -7.24 -10.47 -16.15
CA LYS A 113 -7.95 -10.83 -17.38
C LYS A 113 -6.99 -10.83 -18.57
N GLU A 114 -6.22 -9.77 -18.75
CA GLU A 114 -5.25 -9.63 -19.85
C GLU A 114 -4.19 -10.74 -19.80
N HIS A 115 -3.68 -11.08 -18.61
CA HIS A 115 -2.70 -12.16 -18.45
C HIS A 115 -3.29 -13.56 -18.62
N ARG A 116 -4.54 -13.80 -18.23
CA ARG A 116 -5.23 -15.06 -18.48
C ARG A 116 -5.42 -15.31 -19.99
N GLU A 117 -5.87 -14.31 -20.71
CA GLU A 117 -6.01 -14.40 -22.16
C GLU A 117 -4.67 -14.74 -22.83
N SER A 118 -3.56 -14.17 -22.37
CA SER A 118 -2.21 -14.48 -22.84
C SER A 118 -1.79 -15.92 -22.53
N LEU A 119 -2.09 -16.43 -21.33
CA LEU A 119 -1.78 -17.80 -20.91
C LEU A 119 -2.64 -18.84 -21.66
N GLU A 120 -3.90 -18.54 -21.93
CA GLU A 120 -4.79 -19.41 -22.71
C GLU A 120 -4.32 -19.55 -24.16
N ILE A 121 -3.85 -18.46 -24.77
CA ILE A 121 -3.26 -18.49 -26.11
C ILE A 121 -1.99 -19.37 -26.11
N THR A 122 -1.12 -19.21 -25.11
CA THR A 122 0.12 -19.99 -25.01
C THR A 122 -0.16 -21.47 -24.79
N SER A 123 -1.13 -21.83 -23.96
CA SER A 123 -1.54 -23.21 -23.72
C SER A 123 -2.20 -23.84 -24.95
N GLY A 124 -2.97 -23.06 -25.71
CA GLY A 124 -3.54 -23.48 -26.98
C GLY A 124 -2.48 -23.84 -28.03
N VAL A 125 -1.45 -23.03 -28.16
CA VAL A 125 -0.31 -23.29 -29.08
C VAL A 125 0.43 -24.55 -28.65
N ASN A 126 0.70 -24.75 -27.37
CA ASN A 126 1.36 -25.95 -26.87
C ASN A 126 0.54 -27.23 -27.15
N ASN A 127 -0.78 -27.17 -27.02
CA ASN A 127 -1.66 -28.29 -27.33
C ASN A 127 -1.67 -28.66 -28.82
N ILE A 128 -1.45 -27.69 -29.70
CA ILE A 128 -1.31 -27.95 -31.17
C ILE A 128 0.01 -28.67 -31.45
N ILE A 129 1.09 -28.26 -30.82
CA ILE A 129 2.42 -28.87 -31.00
C ILE A 129 2.42 -30.32 -30.53
N TYR A 130 1.83 -30.62 -29.38
CA TYR A 130 1.74 -31.99 -28.87
C TYR A 130 0.82 -32.91 -29.67
N LYS A 131 -0.15 -32.37 -30.43
CA LYS A 131 -0.98 -33.18 -31.32
C LYS A 131 -0.28 -33.56 -32.61
N GLU A 132 0.64 -32.74 -33.13
CA GLU A 132 1.42 -33.05 -34.31
C GLU A 132 2.47 -34.12 -34.09
N ASP A 133 3.09 -34.15 -32.90
CA ASP A 133 4.10 -35.18 -32.56
C ASP A 133 3.51 -36.60 -32.32
N ASN A 134 2.24 -36.70 -31.93
CA ASN A 134 1.57 -37.98 -31.73
C ASN A 134 1.03 -38.62 -33.03
N ASN A 135 1.11 -37.96 -34.14
CA ASN A 135 0.63 -38.47 -35.44
C ASN A 135 1.75 -38.97 -36.35
N LYS A 136 2.99 -39.05 -35.85
CA LYS A 136 4.18 -39.55 -36.54
C LYS A 136 4.69 -40.88 -35.99
N SER A 137 3.80 -41.72 -35.56
CA SER A 137 4.16 -43.10 -35.16
C SER A 137 3.48 -44.11 -36.07
#